data_5633e5d14088e81e18c7597de218b56d
#
_entry.id   5633e5d14088e81e18c7597de218b56d
#
_cell.length_a   1.000
_cell.length_b   1.000
_cell.length_c   1.000
_cell.angle_alpha   90.00
_cell.angle_beta   90.00
_cell.angle_gamma   90.00
#
_symmetry.space_group_name_H-M   'P 1'
#
loop_
_entity.id
_entity.type
_entity.pdbx_description
1 polymer ?
#
loop_
_entity_poly.entity_id
_entity_poly.type
_entity_poly.pdbx_seq_one_letter_code
_entity_poly.pdbx_strand_id
1 'polypeptide(L)'
;VTKMAELKNYYMAVESRGGVWTGEDEIAYLTVTESDIAEYYAHYALAQKLYRSLTNGVNDEVSDDEARVIEIMQIYVTDETKAAEVSSKLKNGDDFASVANNYNQLSSIQVTVSRDELPVEVEKVAFDLDNGEISDEIPVDHGYYFIKCLNKYDEELTEANKSNIVEKREKEAFDDIYNEYVSGLSSYLNQNLWDELELDTDAAIATDSFFEVFEKYDVE
;
A
#
# COMPACT_ATOMS: atom_id res chain seq x y z
N VAL A 1 -6.03 8.29 33.20
CA VAL A 1 -7.42 8.69 33.52
C VAL A 1 -8.04 9.48 32.35
N THR A 2 -7.32 10.47 31.77
CA THR A 2 -7.84 11.31 30.68
C THR A 2 -8.05 10.52 29.38
N LYS A 3 -7.12 9.64 29.01
CA LYS A 3 -7.21 8.76 27.84
C LYS A 3 -8.41 7.81 27.89
N MET A 4 -8.68 7.23 29.04
CA MET A 4 -9.84 6.34 29.24
C MET A 4 -11.17 7.08 29.14
N ALA A 5 -11.23 8.34 29.60
CA ALA A 5 -12.44 9.14 29.46
C ALA A 5 -12.74 9.54 28.00
N GLU A 6 -11.72 9.82 27.20
CA GLU A 6 -11.87 10.12 25.76
C GLU A 6 -12.28 8.88 24.97
N LEU A 7 -11.70 7.72 25.26
CA LEU A 7 -12.10 6.43 24.68
C LEU A 7 -13.56 6.09 25.00
N LYS A 8 -13.96 6.26 26.25
CA LYS A 8 -15.34 6.08 26.66
C LYS A 8 -16.29 7.01 25.90
N ASN A 9 -15.91 8.29 25.75
CA ASN A 9 -16.70 9.26 24.99
C ASN A 9 -16.75 8.92 23.49
N TYR A 10 -15.68 8.38 22.93
CA TYR A 10 -15.65 7.90 21.56
C TYR A 10 -16.59 6.72 21.34
N TYR A 11 -16.55 5.71 22.22
CA TYR A 11 -17.47 4.56 22.17
C TYR A 11 -18.92 4.96 22.36
N MET A 12 -19.22 5.85 23.32
CA MET A 12 -20.57 6.39 23.50
C MET A 12 -21.04 7.21 22.30
N ALA A 13 -20.12 7.88 21.59
CA ALA A 13 -20.45 8.61 20.37
C ALA A 13 -20.70 7.69 19.18
N VAL A 14 -20.05 6.51 19.12
CA VAL A 14 -20.31 5.45 18.14
C VAL A 14 -21.67 4.81 18.42
N GLU A 15 -21.98 4.46 19.68
CA GLU A 15 -23.32 3.99 20.08
C GLU A 15 -24.41 4.99 19.72
N SER A 16 -24.19 6.29 19.94
CA SER A 16 -25.20 7.32 19.69
C SER A 16 -25.47 7.62 18.22
N ARG A 17 -24.58 7.21 17.31
CA ARG A 17 -24.70 7.49 15.86
C ARG A 17 -25.42 6.40 15.07
N GLY A 18 -25.51 5.19 15.55
CA GLY A 18 -25.95 4.06 14.75
C GLY A 18 -26.99 3.14 15.33
N GLY A 19 -27.24 3.18 16.60
CA GLY A 19 -27.95 2.11 17.20
C GLY A 19 -29.18 2.53 18.02
N VAL A 20 -30.33 2.54 17.41
CA VAL A 20 -31.55 2.28 18.17
C VAL A 20 -31.56 0.78 18.45
N TRP A 21 -31.09 0.40 19.59
CA TRP A 21 -31.22 -0.94 20.11
C TRP A 21 -32.68 -1.17 20.53
N THR A 22 -33.42 -1.83 19.67
CA THR A 22 -34.75 -2.33 20.04
C THR A 22 -34.56 -3.69 20.69
N GLY A 23 -34.67 -3.72 22.01
CA GLY A 23 -34.35 -4.87 22.87
C GLY A 23 -35.31 -6.05 22.81
N GLU A 24 -35.65 -6.60 21.66
CA GLU A 24 -36.55 -7.75 21.57
C GLU A 24 -35.91 -8.99 20.88
N ASP A 25 -34.73 -8.89 20.33
CA ASP A 25 -33.98 -10.05 19.82
C ASP A 25 -32.81 -10.39 20.75
N GLU A 26 -32.75 -11.63 21.24
CA GLU A 26 -31.68 -12.17 22.08
C GLU A 26 -30.38 -12.34 21.24
N ILE A 27 -29.87 -11.28 20.69
CA ILE A 27 -28.50 -11.24 20.23
C ILE A 27 -27.63 -11.07 21.47
N ALA A 28 -26.74 -12.00 21.73
CA ALA A 28 -25.75 -11.90 22.79
C ALA A 28 -24.81 -10.74 22.49
N TYR A 29 -25.13 -9.58 23.04
CA TYR A 29 -24.30 -8.39 22.90
C TYR A 29 -22.95 -8.64 23.57
N LEU A 30 -21.89 -8.61 22.78
CA LEU A 30 -20.55 -8.44 23.30
C LEU A 30 -20.50 -7.03 23.94
N THR A 31 -20.80 -6.96 25.22
CA THR A 31 -20.58 -5.73 25.99
C THR A 31 -19.08 -5.55 26.15
N VAL A 32 -18.49 -4.70 25.32
CA VAL A 32 -17.10 -4.29 25.47
C VAL A 32 -16.97 -3.40 26.71
N THR A 33 -16.20 -3.85 27.67
CA THR A 33 -15.95 -3.11 28.92
C THR A 33 -14.68 -2.23 28.79
N GLU A 34 -14.51 -1.26 29.71
CA GLU A 34 -13.27 -0.50 29.83
C GLU A 34 -12.04 -1.41 30.02
N SER A 35 -12.23 -2.57 30.68
CA SER A 35 -11.16 -3.56 30.87
C SER A 35 -10.77 -4.22 29.56
N ASP A 36 -11.73 -4.57 28.71
CA ASP A 36 -11.48 -5.17 27.41
C ASP A 36 -10.71 -4.21 26.50
N ILE A 37 -11.11 -2.94 26.49
CA ILE A 37 -10.42 -1.89 25.74
C ILE A 37 -8.97 -1.72 26.24
N ALA A 38 -8.78 -1.69 27.56
CA ALA A 38 -7.45 -1.56 28.14
C ALA A 38 -6.57 -2.76 27.80
N GLU A 39 -7.13 -3.98 27.78
CA GLU A 39 -6.43 -5.19 27.37
C GLU A 39 -6.02 -5.18 25.88
N TYR A 40 -6.93 -4.77 24.99
CA TYR A 40 -6.63 -4.63 23.58
C TYR A 40 -5.49 -3.62 23.32
N TYR A 41 -5.53 -2.46 23.98
CA TYR A 41 -4.44 -1.49 23.84
C TYR A 41 -3.13 -1.96 24.48
N ALA A 42 -3.18 -2.72 25.57
CA ALA A 42 -1.99 -3.32 26.13
C ALA A 42 -1.35 -4.35 25.16
N HIS A 43 -2.18 -5.17 24.52
CA HIS A 43 -1.71 -6.09 23.49
C HIS A 43 -1.16 -5.36 22.27
N TYR A 44 -1.81 -4.30 21.81
CA TYR A 44 -1.33 -3.48 20.70
C TYR A 44 0.03 -2.83 21.01
N ALA A 45 0.15 -2.19 22.18
CA ALA A 45 1.42 -1.62 22.63
C ALA A 45 2.54 -2.67 22.74
N LEU A 46 2.21 -3.88 23.21
CA LEU A 46 3.15 -4.98 23.26
C LEU A 46 3.57 -5.44 21.86
N ALA A 47 2.62 -5.54 20.93
CA ALA A 47 2.88 -5.90 19.55
C ALA A 47 3.78 -4.88 18.84
N GLN A 48 3.51 -3.59 19.02
CA GLN A 48 4.37 -2.52 18.50
C GLN A 48 5.80 -2.60 19.08
N LYS A 49 5.90 -2.83 20.40
CA LYS A 49 7.20 -2.95 21.06
C LYS A 49 7.98 -4.17 20.57
N LEU A 50 7.28 -5.28 20.32
CA LEU A 50 7.85 -6.48 19.73
C LEU A 50 8.32 -6.21 18.30
N TYR A 51 7.48 -5.60 17.47
CA TYR A 51 7.82 -5.21 16.10
C TYR A 51 9.09 -4.37 16.06
N ARG A 52 9.13 -3.25 16.80
CA ARG A 52 10.31 -2.39 16.91
C ARG A 52 11.56 -3.15 17.39
N SER A 53 11.40 -4.10 18.33
CA SER A 53 12.52 -4.89 18.83
C SER A 53 13.06 -5.87 17.80
N LEU A 54 12.21 -6.45 16.97
CA LEU A 54 12.58 -7.42 15.94
C LEU A 54 13.16 -6.74 14.69
N THR A 55 12.74 -5.50 14.42
CA THR A 55 13.17 -4.74 13.23
C THR A 55 14.32 -3.77 13.50
N ASN A 56 14.74 -3.59 14.76
CA ASN A 56 15.78 -2.64 15.17
C ASN A 56 17.16 -2.81 14.50
N GLY A 57 17.40 -3.92 13.82
CA GLY A 57 18.65 -4.19 13.08
C GLY A 57 18.51 -4.01 11.57
N VAL A 58 17.37 -3.56 11.09
CA VAL A 58 17.13 -3.31 9.67
C VAL A 58 17.94 -2.10 9.22
N ASN A 59 18.51 -2.19 8.02
CA ASN A 59 19.25 -1.07 7.44
C ASN A 59 18.27 0.04 7.01
N ASP A 60 18.37 1.18 7.65
CA ASP A 60 17.59 2.40 7.43
C ASP A 60 18.25 3.37 6.44
N GLU A 61 19.50 3.10 6.03
CA GLU A 61 20.17 3.88 5.00
C GLU A 61 19.60 3.56 3.61
N VAL A 62 19.00 4.56 2.97
CA VAL A 62 18.47 4.47 1.61
C VAL A 62 19.11 5.56 0.75
N SER A 63 19.73 5.16 -0.36
CA SER A 63 20.34 6.11 -1.30
C SER A 63 19.27 6.81 -2.17
N ASP A 64 19.61 8.00 -2.68
CA ASP A 64 18.73 8.72 -3.62
C ASP A 64 18.46 7.91 -4.88
N ASP A 65 19.41 7.13 -5.38
CA ASP A 65 19.21 6.30 -6.56
C ASP A 65 18.27 5.12 -6.29
N GLU A 66 18.35 4.52 -5.10
CA GLU A 66 17.44 3.46 -4.68
C GLU A 66 16.01 3.97 -4.50
N ALA A 67 15.86 5.14 -3.86
CA ALA A 67 14.55 5.74 -3.61
C ALA A 67 14.01 6.53 -4.81
N ARG A 68 14.79 6.68 -5.87
CA ARG A 68 14.50 7.58 -6.98
C ARG A 68 13.11 7.34 -7.57
N VAL A 69 12.37 8.45 -7.65
CA VAL A 69 11.06 8.51 -8.29
C VAL A 69 11.17 9.35 -9.56
N ILE A 70 10.62 8.84 -10.63
CA ILE A 70 10.61 9.50 -11.94
C ILE A 70 9.18 9.68 -12.43
N GLU A 71 8.96 10.69 -13.28
CA GLU A 71 7.70 10.87 -13.98
C GLU A 71 7.89 10.57 -15.46
N ILE A 72 7.04 9.71 -16.00
CA ILE A 72 7.11 9.24 -17.37
C ILE A 72 5.77 9.29 -18.10
N MET A 73 5.80 9.34 -19.40
CA MET A 73 4.72 8.88 -20.25
C MET A 73 5.06 7.52 -20.84
N GLN A 74 4.05 6.66 -20.98
CA GLN A 74 4.21 5.29 -21.46
C GLN A 74 3.22 4.95 -22.55
N ILE A 75 3.66 4.13 -23.49
CA ILE A 75 2.82 3.45 -24.47
C ILE A 75 3.13 1.96 -24.36
N TYR A 76 2.10 1.15 -24.20
CA TYR A 76 2.20 -0.29 -24.22
C TYR A 76 1.27 -0.85 -25.31
N VAL A 77 1.80 -1.73 -26.14
CA VAL A 77 1.06 -2.43 -27.18
C VAL A 77 1.45 -3.91 -27.20
N THR A 78 0.47 -4.78 -27.43
CA THR A 78 0.72 -6.24 -27.53
C THR A 78 0.99 -6.73 -28.94
N ASP A 79 0.67 -5.94 -29.95
CA ASP A 79 0.75 -6.29 -31.37
C ASP A 79 2.02 -5.70 -31.99
N GLU A 80 2.83 -6.54 -32.63
CA GLU A 80 4.11 -6.14 -33.27
C GLU A 80 3.91 -5.12 -34.40
N THR A 81 2.80 -5.24 -35.14
CA THR A 81 2.52 -4.29 -36.23
C THR A 81 2.22 -2.91 -35.68
N LYS A 82 1.46 -2.84 -34.57
CA LYS A 82 1.20 -1.57 -33.87
C LYS A 82 2.46 -1.00 -33.25
N ALA A 83 3.34 -1.85 -32.69
CA ALA A 83 4.61 -1.40 -32.16
C ALA A 83 5.47 -0.76 -33.27
N ALA A 84 5.54 -1.39 -34.44
CA ALA A 84 6.23 -0.81 -35.60
C ALA A 84 5.63 0.52 -36.07
N GLU A 85 4.30 0.67 -36.03
CA GLU A 85 3.62 1.93 -36.35
C GLU A 85 3.95 3.02 -35.32
N VAL A 86 3.91 2.71 -34.02
CA VAL A 86 4.29 3.63 -32.92
C VAL A 86 5.73 4.07 -33.10
N SER A 87 6.66 3.11 -33.29
CA SER A 87 8.09 3.38 -33.51
C SER A 87 8.29 4.33 -34.69
N SER A 88 7.62 4.08 -35.82
CA SER A 88 7.72 4.93 -37.00
C SER A 88 7.20 6.35 -36.73
N LYS A 89 6.06 6.51 -36.04
CA LYS A 89 5.49 7.82 -35.69
C LYS A 89 6.41 8.62 -34.79
N LEU A 90 6.92 7.99 -33.73
CA LEU A 90 7.83 8.65 -32.79
C LEU A 90 9.15 9.06 -33.47
N LYS A 91 9.71 8.22 -34.35
CA LYS A 91 10.91 8.54 -35.15
C LYS A 91 10.66 9.67 -36.15
N ASN A 92 9.44 9.83 -36.63
CA ASN A 92 9.08 10.96 -37.52
C ASN A 92 8.83 12.26 -36.76
N GLY A 93 8.86 12.23 -35.41
CA GLY A 93 8.67 13.41 -34.57
C GLY A 93 7.23 13.70 -34.20
N ASP A 94 6.33 12.71 -34.35
CA ASP A 94 4.95 12.87 -33.89
C ASP A 94 4.95 13.06 -32.36
N ASP A 95 3.98 13.85 -31.86
CA ASP A 95 3.87 14.10 -30.45
C ASP A 95 3.55 12.82 -29.65
N PHE A 96 4.36 12.53 -28.63
CA PHE A 96 4.26 11.32 -27.84
C PHE A 96 2.87 11.14 -27.22
N ALA A 97 2.30 12.22 -26.64
CA ALA A 97 0.99 12.15 -26.01
C ALA A 97 -0.13 11.83 -27.02
N SER A 98 -0.01 12.38 -28.23
CA SER A 98 -0.95 12.12 -29.32
C SER A 98 -0.87 10.67 -29.80
N VAL A 99 0.34 10.12 -29.92
CA VAL A 99 0.54 8.71 -30.25
C VAL A 99 0.02 7.82 -29.13
N ALA A 100 0.34 8.15 -27.87
CA ALA A 100 -0.10 7.40 -26.71
C ALA A 100 -1.62 7.31 -26.61
N ASN A 101 -2.33 8.41 -26.84
CA ASN A 101 -3.81 8.42 -26.82
C ASN A 101 -4.45 7.48 -27.86
N ASN A 102 -3.74 7.20 -28.95
CA ASN A 102 -4.26 6.34 -30.02
C ASN A 102 -3.88 4.86 -29.88
N TYR A 103 -2.75 4.58 -29.23
CA TYR A 103 -2.18 3.23 -29.24
C TYR A 103 -2.04 2.58 -27.86
N ASN A 104 -1.92 3.37 -26.79
CA ASN A 104 -1.69 2.83 -25.45
C ASN A 104 -2.83 1.92 -24.99
N GLN A 105 -2.50 0.76 -24.47
CA GLN A 105 -3.41 -0.24 -23.94
C GLN A 105 -3.47 -0.26 -22.41
N LEU A 106 -2.64 0.53 -21.73
CA LEU A 106 -2.70 0.70 -20.28
C LEU A 106 -3.75 1.72 -19.88
N SER A 107 -4.16 1.66 -18.62
CA SER A 107 -5.14 2.60 -18.05
C SER A 107 -4.66 4.04 -17.96
N SER A 108 -3.34 4.26 -17.85
CA SER A 108 -2.73 5.57 -17.71
C SER A 108 -1.58 5.73 -18.69
N ILE A 109 -1.49 6.92 -19.30
CA ILE A 109 -0.38 7.29 -20.19
C ILE A 109 0.75 7.94 -19.37
N GLN A 110 0.41 8.81 -18.42
CA GLN A 110 1.36 9.50 -17.56
C GLN A 110 1.30 8.87 -16.18
N VAL A 111 2.45 8.50 -15.65
CA VAL A 111 2.60 7.85 -14.35
C VAL A 111 3.89 8.33 -13.67
N THR A 112 3.84 8.32 -12.35
CA THR A 112 5.01 8.48 -11.50
C THR A 112 5.38 7.08 -11.02
N VAL A 113 6.66 6.73 -11.10
CA VAL A 113 7.13 5.37 -10.80
C VAL A 113 8.41 5.40 -9.97
N SER A 114 8.49 4.45 -9.05
CA SER A 114 9.67 4.10 -8.26
C SER A 114 10.36 2.88 -8.87
N ARG A 115 11.49 2.48 -8.29
CA ARG A 115 12.14 1.19 -8.61
C ARG A 115 11.21 0.02 -8.31
N ASP A 116 11.36 -1.05 -9.05
CA ASP A 116 10.59 -2.31 -8.95
C ASP A 116 9.10 -2.21 -9.34
N GLU A 117 8.62 -1.07 -9.87
CA GLU A 117 7.23 -0.89 -10.30
C GLU A 117 6.99 -1.15 -11.80
N LEU A 118 8.06 -1.23 -12.59
CA LEU A 118 8.01 -1.53 -14.02
C LEU A 118 8.62 -2.90 -14.31
N PRO A 119 8.29 -3.52 -15.47
CA PRO A 119 9.06 -4.67 -15.95
C PRO A 119 10.55 -4.33 -16.01
N VAL A 120 11.41 -5.28 -15.67
CA VAL A 120 12.87 -5.06 -15.51
C VAL A 120 13.52 -4.41 -16.75
N GLU A 121 13.09 -4.83 -17.94
CA GLU A 121 13.58 -4.30 -19.21
C GLU A 121 13.18 -2.85 -19.41
N VAL A 122 11.96 -2.49 -18.99
CA VAL A 122 11.40 -1.14 -19.09
C VAL A 122 12.02 -0.24 -18.05
N GLU A 123 12.14 -0.71 -16.81
CA GLU A 123 12.74 0.05 -15.72
C GLU A 123 14.17 0.49 -16.05
N LYS A 124 14.98 -0.46 -16.51
CA LYS A 124 16.36 -0.18 -16.89
C LYS A 124 16.49 0.97 -17.89
N VAL A 125 15.59 1.02 -18.87
CA VAL A 125 15.58 2.09 -19.87
C VAL A 125 15.00 3.37 -19.31
N ALA A 126 13.83 3.28 -18.63
CA ALA A 126 13.11 4.46 -18.12
C ALA A 126 13.95 5.29 -17.16
N PHE A 127 14.70 4.64 -16.26
CA PHE A 127 15.56 5.31 -15.28
C PHE A 127 16.90 5.82 -15.86
N ASP A 128 17.21 5.49 -17.11
CA ASP A 128 18.43 5.94 -17.79
C ASP A 128 18.17 7.14 -18.74
N LEU A 129 16.89 7.41 -19.04
CA LEU A 129 16.50 8.51 -19.92
C LEU A 129 16.71 9.89 -19.27
N ASP A 130 17.13 10.85 -20.07
CA ASP A 130 17.12 12.27 -19.70
C ASP A 130 15.73 12.90 -19.87
N ASN A 131 15.51 14.05 -19.21
CA ASN A 131 14.25 14.79 -19.31
C ASN A 131 13.89 15.12 -20.76
N GLY A 132 12.73 14.70 -21.20
CA GLY A 132 12.22 14.87 -22.55
C GLY A 132 12.66 13.78 -23.55
N GLU A 133 13.58 12.92 -23.16
CA GLU A 133 14.06 11.82 -23.99
C GLU A 133 12.99 10.75 -24.17
N ILE A 134 13.01 10.12 -25.36
CA ILE A 134 12.08 9.06 -25.73
C ILE A 134 12.91 7.79 -26.00
N SER A 135 12.49 6.67 -25.43
CA SER A 135 13.13 5.38 -25.69
C SER A 135 12.90 4.88 -27.11
N ASP A 136 13.78 3.99 -27.57
CA ASP A 136 13.42 3.05 -28.61
C ASP A 136 12.35 2.07 -28.10
N GLU A 137 11.90 1.18 -28.99
CA GLU A 137 11.03 0.07 -28.66
C GLU A 137 11.65 -0.86 -27.61
N ILE A 138 10.95 -1.12 -26.51
CA ILE A 138 11.39 -1.99 -25.43
C ILE A 138 10.53 -3.26 -25.45
N PRO A 139 11.06 -4.38 -25.92
CA PRO A 139 10.31 -5.64 -25.92
C PRO A 139 10.21 -6.20 -24.50
N VAL A 140 9.02 -6.72 -24.16
CA VAL A 140 8.72 -7.45 -22.93
C VAL A 140 7.99 -8.75 -23.28
N ASP A 141 7.80 -9.65 -22.30
CA ASP A 141 7.22 -11.00 -22.53
C ASP A 141 5.92 -11.01 -23.37
N HIS A 142 5.08 -10.00 -23.19
CA HIS A 142 3.72 -9.97 -23.80
C HIS A 142 3.45 -8.72 -24.63
N GLY A 143 4.49 -7.99 -25.06
CA GLY A 143 4.29 -6.78 -25.86
C GLY A 143 5.51 -5.87 -25.91
N TYR A 144 5.23 -4.60 -26.15
CA TYR A 144 6.26 -3.59 -26.40
C TYR A 144 5.91 -2.31 -25.65
N TYR A 145 6.93 -1.72 -25.01
CA TYR A 145 6.83 -0.43 -24.36
C TYR A 145 7.60 0.65 -25.15
N PHE A 146 7.09 1.87 -25.02
CA PHE A 146 7.80 3.11 -25.38
C PHE A 146 7.63 4.07 -24.22
N ILE A 147 8.72 4.69 -23.81
CA ILE A 147 8.77 5.56 -22.65
C ILE A 147 9.26 6.94 -23.08
N LYS A 148 8.64 7.99 -22.54
CA LYS A 148 9.16 9.34 -22.56
C LYS A 148 9.37 9.80 -21.12
N CYS A 149 10.58 10.20 -20.77
CA CYS A 149 10.88 10.78 -19.47
C CYS A 149 10.37 12.21 -19.43
N LEU A 150 9.55 12.54 -18.42
CA LEU A 150 9.09 13.89 -18.14
C LEU A 150 9.94 14.54 -17.04
N ASN A 151 10.20 13.81 -15.97
CA ASN A 151 11.07 14.22 -14.88
C ASN A 151 11.89 12.99 -14.41
N LYS A 152 13.20 13.05 -14.59
CA LYS A 152 14.10 11.94 -14.22
C LYS A 152 14.42 11.86 -12.73
N TYR A 153 14.00 12.85 -11.96
CA TYR A 153 14.21 12.91 -10.52
C TYR A 153 13.19 13.86 -9.86
N ASP A 154 12.25 13.31 -9.16
CA ASP A 154 11.33 14.06 -8.31
C ASP A 154 11.87 14.06 -6.88
N GLU A 155 12.38 15.21 -6.42
CA GLU A 155 13.06 15.33 -5.13
C GLU A 155 12.11 15.05 -3.96
N GLU A 156 10.88 15.61 -4.01
CA GLU A 156 9.90 15.45 -2.93
C GLU A 156 9.43 14.01 -2.80
N LEU A 157 9.07 13.38 -3.91
CA LEU A 157 8.62 11.99 -3.92
C LEU A 157 9.77 11.02 -3.63
N THR A 158 11.00 11.34 -4.04
CA THR A 158 12.17 10.52 -3.72
C THR A 158 12.45 10.52 -2.21
N GLU A 159 12.39 11.69 -1.56
CA GLU A 159 12.55 11.77 -0.10
C GLU A 159 11.43 11.02 0.65
N ALA A 160 10.19 11.16 0.21
CA ALA A 160 9.07 10.41 0.78
C ALA A 160 9.24 8.90 0.60
N ASN A 161 9.75 8.47 -0.56
CA ASN A 161 9.93 7.05 -0.87
C ASN A 161 11.02 6.37 -0.03
N LYS A 162 11.99 7.12 0.50
CA LYS A 162 12.99 6.57 1.44
C LYS A 162 12.32 5.95 2.67
N SER A 163 11.34 6.63 3.25
CA SER A 163 10.58 6.11 4.39
C SER A 163 9.82 4.83 4.02
N ASN A 164 9.17 4.81 2.85
CA ASN A 164 8.45 3.63 2.37
C ASN A 164 9.37 2.41 2.20
N ILE A 165 10.60 2.63 1.73
CA ILE A 165 11.60 1.56 1.57
C ILE A 165 12.02 1.00 2.92
N VAL A 166 12.25 1.87 3.92
CA VAL A 166 12.59 1.43 5.27
C VAL A 166 11.44 0.63 5.87
N GLU A 167 10.21 1.13 5.80
CA GLU A 167 9.02 0.43 6.28
C GLU A 167 8.84 -0.94 5.61
N LYS A 168 9.08 -1.02 4.29
CA LYS A 168 9.03 -2.29 3.56
C LYS A 168 10.08 -3.28 4.08
N ARG A 169 11.33 -2.83 4.28
CA ARG A 169 12.41 -3.66 4.82
C ARG A 169 12.11 -4.16 6.23
N GLU A 170 11.58 -3.28 7.07
CA GLU A 170 11.17 -3.64 8.44
C GLU A 170 10.05 -4.69 8.41
N LYS A 171 9.05 -4.48 7.54
CA LYS A 171 7.96 -5.43 7.37
C LYS A 171 8.46 -6.79 6.87
N GLU A 172 9.31 -6.83 5.87
CA GLU A 172 9.89 -8.06 5.35
C GLU A 172 10.68 -8.81 6.44
N ALA A 173 11.53 -8.10 7.19
CA ALA A 173 12.30 -8.70 8.29
C ALA A 173 11.39 -9.24 9.40
N PHE A 174 10.31 -8.54 9.72
CA PHE A 174 9.31 -9.02 10.67
C PHE A 174 8.56 -10.23 10.14
N ASP A 175 8.09 -10.19 8.89
CA ASP A 175 7.32 -11.27 8.26
C ASP A 175 8.14 -12.58 8.20
N ASP A 176 9.43 -12.51 7.95
CA ASP A 176 10.33 -13.68 7.96
C ASP A 176 10.36 -14.35 9.34
N ILE A 177 10.58 -13.56 10.40
CA ILE A 177 10.61 -14.06 11.79
C ILE A 177 9.23 -14.60 12.20
N TYR A 178 8.17 -13.87 11.87
CA TYR A 178 6.80 -14.24 12.19
C TYR A 178 6.39 -15.55 11.50
N ASN A 179 6.68 -15.67 10.21
CA ASN A 179 6.37 -16.88 9.43
C ASN A 179 7.14 -18.10 9.93
N GLU A 180 8.41 -17.95 10.29
CA GLU A 180 9.20 -19.02 10.90
C GLU A 180 8.55 -19.46 12.21
N TYR A 181 8.19 -18.54 13.09
CA TYR A 181 7.52 -18.83 14.35
C TYR A 181 6.16 -19.54 14.15
N VAL A 182 5.30 -18.99 13.31
CA VAL A 182 3.95 -19.52 13.06
C VAL A 182 3.99 -20.89 12.39
N SER A 183 4.98 -21.16 11.54
CA SER A 183 5.15 -22.47 10.88
C SER A 183 5.38 -23.61 11.87
N GLY A 184 5.90 -23.31 13.05
CA GLY A 184 6.08 -24.25 14.16
C GLY A 184 4.85 -24.44 15.05
N LEU A 185 3.80 -23.65 14.86
CA LEU A 185 2.60 -23.73 15.70
C LEU A 185 1.54 -24.64 15.09
N SER A 186 0.80 -25.32 15.97
CA SER A 186 -0.44 -26.00 15.59
C SER A 186 -1.61 -25.04 15.82
N SER A 187 -2.34 -24.73 14.77
CA SER A 187 -3.57 -23.93 14.86
C SER A 187 -4.80 -24.82 14.69
N TYR A 188 -5.84 -24.55 15.48
CA TYR A 188 -7.14 -25.18 15.34
C TYR A 188 -8.20 -24.10 15.24
N LEU A 189 -8.94 -24.10 14.13
CA LEU A 189 -10.14 -23.29 13.97
C LEU A 189 -11.37 -24.13 14.31
N ASN A 190 -12.18 -23.67 15.27
CA ASN A 190 -13.50 -24.28 15.48
C ASN A 190 -14.43 -23.83 14.35
N GLN A 191 -14.46 -24.65 13.30
CA GLN A 191 -15.21 -24.33 12.07
C GLN A 191 -16.71 -24.17 12.35
N ASN A 192 -17.29 -24.96 13.24
CA ASN A 192 -18.70 -24.86 13.56
C ASN A 192 -19.06 -23.50 14.19
N LEU A 193 -18.21 -23.04 15.12
CA LEU A 193 -18.39 -21.73 15.74
C LEU A 193 -18.16 -20.62 14.74
N TRP A 194 -17.19 -20.78 13.83
CA TRP A 194 -16.91 -19.82 12.77
C TRP A 194 -18.08 -19.67 11.80
N ASP A 195 -18.71 -20.79 11.44
CA ASP A 195 -19.84 -20.82 10.49
C ASP A 195 -21.14 -20.27 11.14
N GLU A 196 -21.21 -20.22 12.47
CA GLU A 196 -22.31 -19.61 13.24
C GLU A 196 -22.16 -18.10 13.41
N LEU A 197 -20.98 -17.51 13.08
CA LEU A 197 -20.76 -16.08 13.16
C LEU A 197 -21.45 -15.36 12.01
N GLU A 198 -22.49 -14.64 12.30
CA GLU A 198 -23.09 -13.68 11.38
C GLU A 198 -22.49 -12.29 11.65
N LEU A 199 -21.78 -11.74 10.65
CA LEU A 199 -21.33 -10.36 10.68
C LEU A 199 -22.42 -9.48 10.10
N ASP A 200 -22.92 -8.54 10.87
CA ASP A 200 -23.85 -7.53 10.37
C ASP A 200 -23.09 -6.56 9.46
N THR A 201 -23.22 -6.79 8.16
CA THR A 201 -22.58 -5.97 7.13
C THR A 201 -23.33 -4.67 6.82
N ASP A 202 -24.55 -4.53 7.32
CA ASP A 202 -25.37 -3.33 7.17
C ASP A 202 -25.14 -2.30 8.30
N ALA A 203 -24.38 -2.69 9.33
CA ALA A 203 -23.99 -1.76 10.38
C ALA A 203 -23.12 -0.66 9.74
N ALA A 204 -23.62 0.56 9.78
CA ALA A 204 -22.92 1.77 9.33
C ALA A 204 -21.68 2.12 10.21
N ILE A 205 -21.07 1.12 10.80
CA ILE A 205 -19.91 1.20 11.69
C ILE A 205 -18.73 0.58 10.93
N ALA A 206 -18.21 1.32 10.00
CA ALA A 206 -16.90 1.03 9.45
C ALA A 206 -15.96 2.13 9.90
N THR A 207 -15.36 1.97 11.08
CA THR A 207 -14.20 2.77 11.45
C THR A 207 -13.05 1.80 11.70
N ASP A 208 -11.98 1.99 10.98
CA ASP A 208 -10.68 1.36 11.14
C ASP A 208 -9.78 2.13 12.13
N SER A 209 -10.31 3.24 12.66
CA SER A 209 -9.59 4.18 13.52
C SER A 209 -9.41 3.74 14.99
N PHE A 210 -9.72 2.49 15.36
CA PHE A 210 -9.60 2.03 16.74
C PHE A 210 -8.19 2.22 17.31
N PHE A 211 -7.17 1.88 16.56
CA PHE A 211 -5.77 2.02 16.98
C PHE A 211 -5.20 3.41 16.75
N GLU A 212 -5.74 4.21 15.83
CA GLU A 212 -5.36 5.60 15.62
C GLU A 212 -5.55 6.46 16.88
N VAL A 213 -6.57 6.13 17.70
CA VAL A 213 -6.78 6.79 18.99
C VAL A 213 -5.65 6.49 19.95
N PHE A 214 -5.08 5.28 19.91
CA PHE A 214 -3.91 4.94 20.71
C PHE A 214 -2.67 5.70 20.23
N GLU A 215 -2.39 5.66 18.93
CA GLU A 215 -1.21 6.31 18.31
C GLU A 215 -1.15 7.81 18.56
N LYS A 216 -2.32 8.46 18.57
CA LYS A 216 -2.43 9.89 18.89
C LYS A 216 -1.91 10.27 20.29
N TYR A 217 -1.85 9.30 21.21
CA TYR A 217 -1.45 9.50 22.60
C TYR A 217 -0.21 8.70 22.98
N ASP A 218 0.36 7.92 22.05
CA ASP A 218 1.63 7.26 22.23
C ASP A 218 2.74 8.33 22.13
N VAL A 219 3.15 8.82 23.29
CA VAL A 219 4.28 9.75 23.41
C VAL A 219 5.46 8.90 23.81
N GLU A 220 6.46 8.81 22.94
CA GLU A 220 7.77 8.18 23.20
C GLU A 220 8.39 8.62 24.54
#